data_e2816545d84cbf6de322186cf9aaa580
#
_entry.id   e2816545d84cbf6de322186cf9aaa580
#
_cell.length_a   1.000
_cell.length_b   1.000
_cell.length_c   1.000
_cell.angle_alpha   90.00
_cell.angle_beta   90.00
_cell.angle_gamma   90.00
#
_symmetry.space_group_name_H-M   'P 1'
#
loop_
_entity.id
_entity.type
_entity.pdbx_description
1 polymer ?
#
loop_
_entity_poly.entity_id
_entity_poly.type
_entity_poly.pdbx_seq_one_letter_code
_entity_poly.pdbx_strand_id
1 'polypeptide(L)'
;WAKLEKFGERFAKILDRVSAGIPSLEPTPEESGEITLVTELERQESCYGKAKVIESPKREWRVLIDARSPLAASPLFRTIWIKPLPRKQIVETLRPMRSYLQTVGVSCSVKDLAELSDSLIKAGAVRIRRIGEMPGSYSGEAHDGVYALQRYCKRVSIQAMPEARGISSFSDLRLLDPPVWPKKPPLLKKSDFQDVAVDTQYAHLYFKSGGSSGEPKMSVFTYDDYHEQMRIGAEGLYAAGLDPVTDRNMNLFFSGALYGGFLSIFTVLEEMEAIQFPMAAQFDFPMVSDAIIKNKVNVLLGMPSYIIQLFEKCGDALSQYGGVEKIFYGGEHFNDVQRHYLQDKFGVKIIKSVGYGSVDTGPLAYQCTHCEGGTHHVHQRLQYLEIVGIEEDRAIVDEEIGRLIFTSRMRKGQSLDRYEIGDVGHWIKEPCPCGRVSPRFKLLGRSGDVFRIGSIFLNYRKFVQLLSEVLGYTGPVQLILSQEKLKEKVTVRLSDEASSAAAEIQKTLLTGYDDLNEVVVIEKILGLEVILMKSDALERSKGSGKLLSVVDQRSISKGAS
;
A
#
# COMPACT_ATOMS: atom_id res chain seq x y z
N TRP A 1 2.39 -61.77 -6.25
CA TRP A 1 1.29 -62.20 -7.10
C TRP A 1 0.03 -62.43 -6.28
N ALA A 2 0.00 -63.39 -5.34
CA ALA A 2 -1.19 -63.77 -4.56
C ALA A 2 -1.93 -62.57 -3.89
N LYS A 3 -1.20 -61.52 -3.50
CA LYS A 3 -1.84 -60.30 -2.96
C LYS A 3 -2.60 -59.52 -4.02
N LEU A 4 -2.08 -59.43 -5.24
CA LEU A 4 -2.73 -58.78 -6.37
C LEU A 4 -3.98 -59.54 -6.79
N GLU A 5 -3.90 -60.86 -6.89
CA GLU A 5 -5.06 -61.70 -7.23
C GLU A 5 -6.17 -61.55 -6.20
N LYS A 6 -5.86 -61.68 -4.91
CA LYS A 6 -6.84 -61.51 -3.83
C LYS A 6 -7.47 -60.13 -3.83
N PHE A 7 -6.69 -59.11 -4.16
CA PHE A 7 -7.21 -57.75 -4.31
C PHE A 7 -8.15 -57.65 -5.51
N GLY A 8 -7.73 -58.17 -6.68
CA GLY A 8 -8.54 -58.21 -7.90
C GLY A 8 -9.87 -58.93 -7.73
N GLU A 9 -9.86 -60.09 -7.06
CA GLU A 9 -11.09 -60.84 -6.77
C GLU A 9 -12.06 -60.10 -5.85
N ARG A 10 -11.52 -59.35 -4.86
CA ARG A 10 -12.33 -58.49 -4.01
C ARG A 10 -12.89 -57.31 -4.80
N PHE A 11 -12.08 -56.74 -5.67
CA PHE A 11 -12.48 -55.59 -6.48
C PHE A 11 -13.54 -55.99 -7.51
N ALA A 12 -13.42 -57.15 -8.13
CA ALA A 12 -14.44 -57.70 -9.02
C ALA A 12 -15.82 -57.80 -8.35
N LYS A 13 -15.88 -58.27 -7.10
CA LYS A 13 -17.15 -58.32 -6.32
C LYS A 13 -17.75 -56.92 -6.06
N ILE A 14 -16.89 -55.90 -6.00
CA ILE A 14 -17.37 -54.50 -5.87
C ILE A 14 -17.94 -54.04 -7.20
N LEU A 15 -17.27 -54.32 -8.31
CA LEU A 15 -17.73 -53.99 -9.65
C LEU A 15 -19.07 -54.65 -10.00
N ASP A 16 -19.32 -55.87 -9.58
CA ASP A 16 -20.64 -56.51 -9.72
C ASP A 16 -21.74 -55.67 -9.08
N ARG A 17 -21.51 -55.23 -7.84
CA ARG A 17 -22.47 -54.41 -7.12
C ARG A 17 -22.66 -53.03 -7.76
N VAL A 18 -21.57 -52.41 -8.22
CA VAL A 18 -21.63 -51.09 -8.88
C VAL A 18 -22.37 -51.21 -10.21
N SER A 19 -22.09 -52.28 -11.01
CA SER A 19 -22.75 -52.48 -12.30
C SER A 19 -24.25 -52.77 -12.19
N ALA A 20 -24.67 -53.42 -11.11
CA ALA A 20 -26.07 -53.65 -10.83
C ALA A 20 -26.85 -52.36 -10.49
N GLY A 21 -26.17 -51.35 -9.86
CA GLY A 21 -26.80 -50.08 -9.45
C GLY A 21 -26.61 -48.93 -10.44
N ILE A 22 -25.54 -48.96 -11.23
CA ILE A 22 -25.18 -47.91 -12.19
C ILE A 22 -24.95 -48.54 -13.55
N PRO A 23 -25.86 -48.43 -14.54
CA PRO A 23 -25.64 -48.97 -15.87
C PRO A 23 -24.42 -48.31 -16.54
N SER A 24 -23.68 -49.07 -17.34
CA SER A 24 -22.61 -48.51 -18.20
C SER A 24 -23.19 -48.07 -19.53
N LEU A 25 -22.53 -47.11 -20.15
CA LEU A 25 -22.79 -46.77 -21.56
C LEU A 25 -22.39 -47.97 -22.44
N GLU A 26 -23.07 -48.16 -23.54
CA GLU A 26 -22.67 -49.11 -24.56
C GLU A 26 -21.47 -48.56 -25.36
N PRO A 27 -20.38 -49.30 -25.52
CA PRO A 27 -19.25 -48.87 -26.32
C PRO A 27 -19.60 -48.88 -27.81
N THR A 28 -18.99 -48.00 -28.59
CA THR A 28 -19.02 -48.06 -30.06
C THR A 28 -18.33 -49.32 -30.56
N PRO A 29 -18.51 -49.68 -31.83
CA PRO A 29 -17.80 -50.81 -32.44
C PRO A 29 -16.26 -50.71 -32.32
N GLU A 30 -15.70 -49.49 -32.48
CA GLU A 30 -14.26 -49.23 -32.35
C GLU A 30 -13.79 -49.42 -30.92
N GLU A 31 -14.50 -48.87 -29.96
CA GLU A 31 -14.20 -49.01 -28.53
C GLU A 31 -14.34 -50.49 -28.09
N SER A 32 -15.37 -51.17 -28.59
CA SER A 32 -15.55 -52.61 -28.35
C SER A 32 -14.37 -53.44 -28.91
N GLY A 33 -13.85 -53.04 -30.08
CA GLY A 33 -12.66 -53.62 -30.69
C GLY A 33 -11.43 -53.46 -29.83
N GLU A 34 -11.18 -52.25 -29.31
CA GLU A 34 -10.06 -51.96 -28.42
C GLU A 34 -10.17 -52.71 -27.10
N ILE A 35 -11.35 -52.69 -26.46
CA ILE A 35 -11.60 -53.46 -25.23
C ILE A 35 -11.29 -54.95 -25.44
N THR A 36 -11.75 -55.50 -26.56
CA THR A 36 -11.55 -56.90 -26.89
C THR A 36 -10.07 -57.17 -27.11
N LEU A 37 -9.38 -56.35 -27.89
CA LEU A 37 -7.95 -56.53 -28.17
C LEU A 37 -7.13 -56.53 -26.87
N VAL A 38 -7.30 -55.54 -26.03
CA VAL A 38 -6.58 -55.43 -24.75
C VAL A 38 -6.89 -56.62 -23.85
N THR A 39 -8.16 -57.02 -23.77
CA THR A 39 -8.59 -58.13 -22.92
C THR A 39 -8.02 -59.48 -23.38
N GLU A 40 -8.03 -59.73 -24.70
CA GLU A 40 -7.53 -60.99 -25.25
C GLU A 40 -5.99 -61.08 -25.21
N LEU A 41 -5.27 -59.98 -25.38
CA LEU A 41 -3.84 -59.92 -25.15
C LEU A 41 -3.47 -60.32 -23.72
N GLU A 42 -4.16 -59.76 -22.73
CA GLU A 42 -3.92 -60.13 -21.32
C GLU A 42 -4.38 -61.57 -21.01
N ARG A 43 -5.36 -62.09 -21.71
CA ARG A 43 -5.77 -63.49 -21.60
C ARG A 43 -4.70 -64.44 -22.15
N GLN A 44 -4.02 -64.09 -23.25
CA GLN A 44 -2.85 -64.81 -23.74
C GLN A 44 -1.68 -64.74 -22.75
N GLU A 45 -1.38 -63.56 -22.18
CA GLU A 45 -0.33 -63.43 -21.15
C GLU A 45 -0.64 -64.24 -19.88
N SER A 46 -1.91 -64.51 -19.61
CA SER A 46 -2.32 -65.39 -18.50
C SER A 46 -1.80 -66.81 -18.67
N CYS A 47 -1.63 -67.33 -19.90
CA CYS A 47 -1.08 -68.61 -20.18
C CYS A 47 0.39 -68.70 -19.76
N TYR A 48 1.11 -67.62 -19.68
CA TYR A 48 2.50 -67.54 -19.21
C TYR A 48 2.60 -67.19 -17.72
N GLY A 49 1.46 -67.17 -17.00
CA GLY A 49 1.42 -66.84 -15.57
C GLY A 49 1.75 -65.41 -15.18
N LYS A 50 1.74 -64.46 -16.14
CA LYS A 50 2.08 -63.05 -15.93
C LYS A 50 0.87 -62.14 -15.76
N ALA A 51 -0.30 -62.60 -16.19
CA ALA A 51 -1.55 -61.85 -16.11
C ALA A 51 -2.71 -62.74 -15.63
N LYS A 52 -3.82 -62.12 -15.24
CA LYS A 52 -5.10 -62.78 -14.95
C LYS A 52 -6.23 -61.86 -15.34
N VAL A 53 -7.19 -62.33 -16.09
CA VAL A 53 -8.40 -61.59 -16.47
C VAL A 53 -9.56 -62.09 -15.65
N ILE A 54 -10.28 -61.18 -15.00
CA ILE A 54 -11.55 -61.44 -14.34
C ILE A 54 -12.58 -60.50 -14.99
N GLU A 55 -13.66 -61.08 -15.51
CA GLU A 55 -14.73 -60.28 -16.16
C GLU A 55 -16.11 -60.71 -15.70
N SER A 56 -17.09 -59.85 -15.86
CA SER A 56 -18.48 -60.21 -15.60
C SER A 56 -19.01 -61.13 -16.72
N PRO A 57 -19.96 -62.03 -16.41
CA PRO A 57 -20.58 -62.88 -17.42
C PRO A 57 -21.19 -62.12 -18.59
N LYS A 58 -21.67 -60.90 -18.33
CA LYS A 58 -22.25 -59.98 -19.35
C LYS A 58 -21.23 -59.02 -19.96
N ARG A 59 -19.98 -59.12 -19.60
CA ARG A 59 -18.89 -58.25 -20.07
C ARG A 59 -19.09 -56.75 -19.75
N GLU A 60 -19.84 -56.45 -18.67
CA GLU A 60 -20.09 -55.07 -18.24
C GLU A 60 -18.86 -54.41 -17.55
N TRP A 61 -17.95 -55.23 -17.04
CA TRP A 61 -16.68 -54.78 -16.43
C TRP A 61 -15.60 -55.84 -16.57
N ARG A 62 -14.32 -55.42 -16.49
CA ARG A 62 -13.14 -56.28 -16.53
C ARG A 62 -12.09 -55.79 -15.54
N VAL A 63 -11.40 -56.73 -14.90
CA VAL A 63 -10.23 -56.51 -14.06
C VAL A 63 -9.07 -57.24 -14.68
N LEU A 64 -8.07 -56.49 -15.13
CA LEU A 64 -6.85 -56.99 -15.74
C LEU A 64 -5.73 -56.94 -14.69
N ILE A 65 -5.34 -58.08 -14.16
CA ILE A 65 -4.25 -58.19 -13.19
C ILE A 65 -2.98 -58.50 -13.97
N ASP A 66 -1.99 -57.58 -13.90
CA ASP A 66 -0.72 -57.74 -14.62
C ASP A 66 0.45 -57.61 -13.66
N ALA A 67 1.39 -58.55 -13.69
CA ALA A 67 2.58 -58.52 -12.84
C ALA A 67 3.62 -57.48 -13.26
N ARG A 68 3.51 -56.94 -14.45
CA ARG A 68 4.40 -55.88 -14.98
C ARG A 68 4.03 -54.51 -14.42
N SER A 69 5.02 -53.78 -13.95
CA SER A 69 4.82 -52.45 -13.33
C SER A 69 4.45 -51.31 -14.29
N PRO A 70 4.92 -51.26 -15.56
CA PRO A 70 4.61 -50.13 -16.44
C PRO A 70 3.11 -49.88 -16.58
N LEU A 71 2.73 -48.58 -16.57
CA LEU A 71 1.34 -48.20 -16.80
C LEU A 71 0.89 -48.56 -18.21
N ALA A 72 -0.36 -48.98 -18.32
CA ALA A 72 -1.05 -49.18 -19.58
C ALA A 72 -2.35 -48.34 -19.58
N ALA A 73 -2.70 -47.79 -20.71
CA ALA A 73 -3.98 -47.08 -20.86
C ALA A 73 -5.14 -48.06 -20.64
N SER A 74 -6.17 -47.63 -19.96
CA SER A 74 -7.41 -48.38 -19.86
C SER A 74 -8.23 -48.13 -21.12
N PRO A 75 -8.81 -49.15 -21.76
CA PRO A 75 -9.77 -48.98 -22.83
C PRO A 75 -11.13 -48.50 -22.32
N LEU A 76 -11.19 -47.94 -21.11
CA LEU A 76 -12.38 -47.42 -20.46
C LEU A 76 -13.46 -48.51 -20.18
N PHE A 77 -14.73 -48.14 -20.20
CA PHE A 77 -15.87 -49.05 -20.03
C PHE A 77 -15.68 -50.05 -18.87
N ARG A 78 -15.26 -49.56 -17.69
CA ARG A 78 -14.98 -50.36 -16.49
C ARG A 78 -13.94 -51.48 -16.70
N THR A 79 -13.00 -51.26 -17.59
CA THR A 79 -11.80 -52.12 -17.73
C THR A 79 -10.69 -51.53 -16.86
N ILE A 80 -10.30 -52.22 -15.83
CA ILE A 80 -9.42 -51.70 -14.78
C ILE A 80 -8.16 -52.57 -14.67
N TRP A 81 -7.01 -51.90 -14.69
CA TRP A 81 -5.73 -52.52 -14.45
C TRP A 81 -5.41 -52.61 -12.96
N ILE A 82 -4.89 -53.75 -12.53
CA ILE A 82 -4.29 -53.95 -11.21
C ILE A 82 -2.83 -54.36 -11.42
N LYS A 83 -1.92 -53.50 -11.03
CA LYS A 83 -0.47 -53.68 -11.25
C LYS A 83 0.31 -53.46 -9.95
N PRO A 84 1.45 -54.13 -9.76
CA PRO A 84 2.34 -53.85 -8.64
C PRO A 84 3.08 -52.53 -8.87
N LEU A 85 3.18 -51.70 -7.84
CA LEU A 85 3.98 -50.49 -7.88
C LEU A 85 4.73 -50.36 -6.54
N PRO A 86 5.95 -50.91 -6.43
CA PRO A 86 6.77 -50.74 -5.24
C PRO A 86 7.07 -49.27 -4.99
N ARG A 87 6.99 -48.80 -3.72
CA ARG A 87 7.21 -47.39 -3.36
C ARG A 87 8.48 -46.79 -3.95
N LYS A 88 9.60 -47.55 -3.93
CA LYS A 88 10.89 -47.12 -4.48
C LYS A 88 10.90 -46.94 -6.00
N GLN A 89 9.93 -47.50 -6.70
CA GLN A 89 9.81 -47.46 -8.17
C GLN A 89 8.75 -46.47 -8.66
N ILE A 90 8.04 -45.79 -7.77
CA ILE A 90 6.95 -44.86 -8.14
C ILE A 90 7.43 -43.84 -9.16
N VAL A 91 8.52 -43.13 -8.86
CA VAL A 91 9.03 -42.07 -9.73
C VAL A 91 9.49 -42.62 -11.08
N GLU A 92 10.27 -43.69 -11.07
CA GLU A 92 10.81 -44.31 -12.28
C GLU A 92 9.68 -44.87 -13.18
N THR A 93 8.70 -45.54 -12.58
CA THR A 93 7.60 -46.17 -13.33
C THR A 93 6.61 -45.13 -13.89
N LEU A 94 6.28 -44.10 -13.12
CA LEU A 94 5.21 -43.13 -13.49
C LEU A 94 5.71 -41.92 -14.28
N ARG A 95 6.96 -41.49 -14.06
CA ARG A 95 7.52 -40.29 -14.70
C ARG A 95 7.49 -40.27 -16.23
N PRO A 96 7.65 -41.41 -16.95
CA PRO A 96 7.47 -41.42 -18.41
C PRO A 96 6.07 -40.99 -18.85
N MET A 97 5.06 -41.18 -17.99
CA MET A 97 3.66 -40.81 -18.23
C MET A 97 3.27 -39.45 -17.66
N ARG A 98 4.21 -38.62 -17.21
CA ARG A 98 3.97 -37.35 -16.49
C ARG A 98 3.02 -36.38 -17.21
N SER A 99 3.02 -36.38 -18.53
CA SER A 99 2.13 -35.53 -19.35
C SER A 99 0.67 -35.96 -19.31
N TYR A 100 0.39 -37.17 -18.80
CA TYR A 100 -0.94 -37.75 -18.68
C TYR A 100 -1.37 -37.97 -17.22
N LEU A 101 -0.45 -37.78 -16.27
CA LEU A 101 -0.75 -37.94 -14.85
C LEU A 101 -1.44 -36.66 -14.34
N GLN A 102 -2.74 -36.74 -14.15
CA GLN A 102 -3.53 -35.63 -13.60
C GLN A 102 -3.83 -35.86 -12.11
N THR A 103 -4.72 -36.80 -11.82
CA THR A 103 -5.23 -37.06 -10.47
C THR A 103 -4.83 -38.45 -10.00
N VAL A 104 -4.26 -38.52 -8.81
CA VAL A 104 -3.93 -39.78 -8.15
C VAL A 104 -4.77 -39.93 -6.87
N GLY A 105 -5.58 -40.99 -6.81
CA GLY A 105 -6.28 -41.39 -5.60
C GLY A 105 -5.39 -42.23 -4.70
N VAL A 106 -5.23 -41.84 -3.44
CA VAL A 106 -4.40 -42.56 -2.47
C VAL A 106 -5.23 -43.11 -1.31
N SER A 107 -4.84 -44.30 -0.84
CA SER A 107 -5.32 -44.90 0.40
C SER A 107 -4.13 -45.40 1.18
N CYS A 108 -3.71 -44.68 2.19
CA CYS A 108 -2.56 -45.01 3.02
C CYS A 108 -2.78 -44.49 4.45
N SER A 109 -1.86 -44.84 5.36
CA SER A 109 -1.84 -44.23 6.69
C SER A 109 -1.43 -42.76 6.61
N VAL A 110 -1.87 -41.93 7.58
CA VAL A 110 -1.45 -40.52 7.67
C VAL A 110 0.06 -40.38 7.73
N LYS A 111 0.74 -41.33 8.40
CA LYS A 111 2.20 -41.36 8.52
C LYS A 111 2.90 -41.50 7.16
N ASP A 112 2.32 -42.27 6.26
CA ASP A 112 2.90 -42.56 4.94
C ASP A 112 2.52 -41.51 3.88
N LEU A 113 1.53 -40.68 4.18
CA LEU A 113 0.93 -39.77 3.18
C LEU A 113 1.94 -38.75 2.63
N ALA A 114 2.79 -38.18 3.49
CA ALA A 114 3.76 -37.18 3.08
C ALA A 114 4.80 -37.73 2.11
N GLU A 115 5.40 -38.88 2.46
CA GLU A 115 6.41 -39.55 1.62
C GLU A 115 5.83 -40.05 0.29
N LEU A 116 4.61 -40.60 0.34
CA LEU A 116 3.92 -41.07 -0.86
C LEU A 116 3.55 -39.88 -1.78
N SER A 117 3.04 -38.79 -1.20
CA SER A 117 2.71 -37.58 -1.96
C SER A 117 3.94 -36.95 -2.62
N ASP A 118 5.06 -36.86 -1.91
CA ASP A 118 6.32 -36.36 -2.47
C ASP A 118 6.79 -37.18 -3.68
N SER A 119 6.70 -38.53 -3.56
CA SER A 119 7.05 -39.43 -4.65
C SER A 119 6.14 -39.29 -5.87
N LEU A 120 4.82 -39.11 -5.65
CA LEU A 120 3.84 -38.91 -6.71
C LEU A 120 4.00 -37.55 -7.40
N ILE A 121 4.28 -36.47 -6.64
CA ILE A 121 4.57 -35.13 -7.19
C ILE A 121 5.85 -35.21 -8.06
N LYS A 122 6.90 -35.84 -7.59
CA LYS A 122 8.13 -36.03 -8.36
C LYS A 122 7.90 -36.85 -9.63
N ALA A 123 6.94 -37.73 -9.63
CA ALA A 123 6.53 -38.50 -10.81
C ALA A 123 5.72 -37.67 -11.83
N GLY A 124 5.14 -36.54 -11.40
CA GLY A 124 4.38 -35.63 -12.26
C GLY A 124 2.88 -35.56 -11.96
N ALA A 125 2.42 -36.19 -10.87
CA ALA A 125 1.02 -36.02 -10.46
C ALA A 125 0.75 -34.59 -10.05
N VAL A 126 -0.30 -33.98 -10.58
CA VAL A 126 -0.68 -32.58 -10.30
C VAL A 126 -1.79 -32.46 -9.25
N ARG A 127 -2.39 -33.60 -8.90
CA ARG A 127 -3.48 -33.66 -7.93
C ARG A 127 -3.46 -34.98 -7.17
N ILE A 128 -3.45 -34.91 -5.86
CA ILE A 128 -3.49 -36.07 -4.98
C ILE A 128 -4.74 -35.99 -4.12
N ARG A 129 -5.57 -37.01 -4.15
CA ARG A 129 -6.85 -37.08 -3.44
C ARG A 129 -7.01 -38.41 -2.72
N ARG A 130 -7.92 -38.44 -1.76
CA ARG A 130 -8.38 -39.68 -1.18
C ARG A 130 -9.16 -40.50 -2.21
N ILE A 131 -9.02 -41.82 -2.20
CA ILE A 131 -9.85 -42.71 -3.03
C ILE A 131 -11.33 -42.45 -2.69
N GLY A 132 -12.15 -42.30 -3.73
CA GLY A 132 -13.58 -41.93 -3.61
C GLY A 132 -13.87 -40.44 -3.69
N GLU A 133 -12.86 -39.57 -3.49
CA GLU A 133 -13.00 -38.11 -3.57
C GLU A 133 -12.35 -37.52 -4.83
N MET A 134 -11.86 -38.35 -5.72
CA MET A 134 -11.13 -37.92 -6.92
C MET A 134 -11.95 -36.99 -7.85
N PRO A 135 -13.28 -37.19 -8.05
CA PRO A 135 -14.07 -36.29 -8.90
C PRO A 135 -14.37 -34.92 -8.27
N GLY A 136 -14.27 -34.80 -6.94
CA GLY A 136 -14.55 -33.55 -6.23
C GLY A 136 -13.53 -32.46 -6.57
N SER A 137 -13.97 -31.20 -6.73
CA SER A 137 -13.11 -30.02 -6.93
C SER A 137 -13.54 -28.90 -5.99
N TYR A 138 -12.71 -27.87 -5.86
CA TYR A 138 -13.03 -26.63 -5.14
C TYR A 138 -12.85 -25.43 -6.05
N SER A 139 -13.57 -24.35 -5.78
CA SER A 139 -13.46 -23.12 -6.57
C SER A 139 -12.03 -22.58 -6.53
N GLY A 140 -11.45 -22.35 -7.71
CA GLY A 140 -10.08 -21.88 -7.85
C GLY A 140 -9.00 -22.96 -7.85
N GLU A 141 -9.38 -24.23 -7.86
CA GLU A 141 -8.42 -25.34 -8.01
C GLU A 141 -7.68 -25.23 -9.35
N ALA A 142 -6.35 -25.40 -9.31
CA ALA A 142 -5.54 -25.41 -10.53
C ALA A 142 -5.89 -26.62 -11.41
N HIS A 143 -6.38 -26.38 -12.61
CA HIS A 143 -6.67 -27.45 -13.58
C HIS A 143 -5.36 -27.90 -14.24
N ASP A 144 -5.06 -29.19 -14.18
CA ASP A 144 -3.81 -29.79 -14.69
C ASP A 144 -2.54 -29.11 -14.15
N GLY A 145 -2.56 -28.67 -12.90
CA GLY A 145 -1.43 -28.01 -12.24
C GLY A 145 -1.18 -26.56 -12.67
N VAL A 146 -2.08 -25.95 -13.46
CA VAL A 146 -1.97 -24.56 -13.93
C VAL A 146 -3.28 -23.83 -13.67
N TYR A 147 -3.21 -22.66 -13.02
CA TYR A 147 -4.39 -21.84 -12.84
C TYR A 147 -4.94 -21.34 -14.18
N ALA A 148 -6.27 -21.35 -14.31
CA ALA A 148 -6.95 -21.04 -15.56
C ALA A 148 -6.52 -19.71 -16.19
N LEU A 149 -6.36 -18.65 -15.38
CA LEU A 149 -5.92 -17.33 -15.87
C LEU A 149 -4.52 -17.37 -16.51
N GLN A 150 -3.61 -18.22 -16.01
CA GLN A 150 -2.27 -18.33 -16.60
C GLN A 150 -2.28 -18.92 -18.02
N ARG A 151 -3.32 -19.66 -18.38
CA ARG A 151 -3.48 -20.22 -19.75
C ARG A 151 -3.92 -19.16 -20.75
N TYR A 152 -4.60 -18.10 -20.30
CA TYR A 152 -5.12 -17.02 -21.13
C TYR A 152 -4.23 -15.78 -21.13
N CYS A 153 -3.19 -15.74 -20.27
CA CYS A 153 -2.28 -14.61 -20.14
C CYS A 153 -0.88 -14.99 -20.63
N LYS A 154 -0.23 -14.05 -21.28
CA LYS A 154 1.21 -14.14 -21.59
C LYS A 154 1.97 -13.18 -20.68
N ARG A 155 3.07 -13.65 -20.10
CA ARG A 155 4.00 -12.79 -19.41
C ARG A 155 4.81 -12.01 -20.44
N VAL A 156 4.73 -10.67 -20.39
CA VAL A 156 5.51 -9.78 -21.23
C VAL A 156 6.56 -9.13 -20.37
N SER A 157 7.82 -9.18 -20.80
CA SER A 157 8.90 -8.41 -20.17
C SER A 157 8.98 -7.05 -20.85
N ILE A 158 8.88 -5.98 -20.07
CA ILE A 158 9.04 -4.60 -20.55
C ILE A 158 10.39 -4.12 -20.06
N GLN A 159 11.28 -3.83 -21.00
CA GLN A 159 12.55 -3.17 -20.69
C GLN A 159 12.33 -1.68 -20.85
N ALA A 160 12.12 -0.99 -19.74
CA ALA A 160 11.84 0.43 -19.73
C ALA A 160 13.08 1.25 -20.04
N MET A 161 12.91 2.36 -20.76
CA MET A 161 13.91 3.39 -20.92
C MET A 161 14.22 4.04 -19.56
N PRO A 162 15.41 4.69 -19.40
CA PRO A 162 15.76 5.36 -18.13
C PRO A 162 14.69 6.31 -17.62
N GLU A 163 13.98 6.99 -18.53
CA GLU A 163 12.90 7.93 -18.24
C GLU A 163 11.65 7.26 -17.66
N ALA A 164 11.54 5.95 -17.82
CA ALA A 164 10.40 5.15 -17.35
C ALA A 164 10.72 4.35 -16.07
N ARG A 165 11.70 4.78 -15.28
CA ARG A 165 12.01 4.15 -13.99
C ARG A 165 10.77 4.15 -13.08
N GLY A 166 10.53 3.01 -12.43
CA GLY A 166 9.34 2.82 -11.58
C GLY A 166 8.12 2.27 -12.33
N ILE A 167 8.19 2.11 -13.67
CA ILE A 167 7.21 1.35 -14.43
C ILE A 167 7.63 -0.12 -14.40
N SER A 168 6.92 -0.94 -13.67
CA SER A 168 7.22 -2.37 -13.52
C SER A 168 6.33 -3.26 -14.39
N SER A 169 5.24 -2.72 -14.92
CA SER A 169 4.28 -3.47 -15.74
C SER A 169 3.59 -2.57 -16.77
N PHE A 170 3.00 -3.20 -17.78
CA PHE A 170 2.18 -2.47 -18.79
C PHE A 170 0.98 -1.76 -18.14
N SER A 171 0.43 -2.30 -17.06
CA SER A 171 -0.64 -1.64 -16.30
C SER A 171 -0.17 -0.34 -15.65
N ASP A 172 1.09 -0.23 -15.24
CA ASP A 172 1.62 1.00 -14.65
C ASP A 172 1.64 2.16 -15.65
N LEU A 173 1.79 1.89 -16.95
CA LEU A 173 1.68 2.91 -18.01
C LEU A 173 0.27 3.51 -18.09
N ARG A 174 -0.77 2.74 -17.78
CA ARG A 174 -2.15 3.20 -17.76
C ARG A 174 -2.53 3.98 -16.51
N LEU A 175 -1.70 3.93 -15.46
CA LEU A 175 -1.94 4.70 -14.24
C LEU A 175 -1.77 6.22 -14.43
N LEU A 176 -1.22 6.65 -15.57
CA LEU A 176 -1.20 8.05 -15.97
C LEU A 176 -2.58 8.55 -16.41
N ASP A 177 -3.43 7.63 -16.88
CA ASP A 177 -4.76 7.99 -17.36
C ASP A 177 -5.69 8.37 -16.19
N PRO A 178 -6.54 9.39 -16.39
CA PRO A 178 -7.56 9.73 -15.40
C PRO A 178 -8.54 8.58 -15.19
N PRO A 179 -9.17 8.47 -14.02
CA PRO A 179 -10.28 7.56 -13.81
C PRO A 179 -11.41 7.83 -14.81
N VAL A 180 -12.02 6.75 -15.31
CA VAL A 180 -13.16 6.85 -16.23
C VAL A 180 -14.46 6.80 -15.43
N TRP A 181 -15.18 7.91 -15.39
CA TRP A 181 -16.51 7.97 -14.80
C TRP A 181 -17.58 8.12 -15.88
N PRO A 182 -18.72 7.44 -15.75
CA PRO A 182 -19.88 7.70 -16.64
C PRO A 182 -20.35 9.16 -16.56
N LYS A 183 -20.23 9.75 -15.34
CA LYS A 183 -20.44 11.16 -15.05
C LYS A 183 -19.42 11.55 -13.98
N LYS A 184 -18.69 12.64 -14.21
CA LYS A 184 -17.69 13.15 -13.24
C LYS A 184 -18.37 13.41 -11.88
N PRO A 185 -17.95 12.77 -10.78
CA PRO A 185 -18.55 12.98 -9.47
C PRO A 185 -18.25 14.40 -8.95
N PRO A 186 -19.11 14.96 -8.08
CA PRO A 186 -18.82 16.21 -7.40
C PRO A 186 -17.62 16.07 -6.48
N LEU A 187 -17.07 17.19 -6.01
CA LEU A 187 -16.02 17.19 -5.02
C LEU A 187 -16.56 16.64 -3.69
N LEU A 188 -15.90 15.63 -3.16
CA LEU A 188 -16.17 15.10 -1.83
C LEU A 188 -15.41 15.94 -0.80
N LYS A 189 -16.12 16.75 -0.04
CA LYS A 189 -15.52 17.57 1.00
C LYS A 189 -15.21 16.76 2.25
N LYS A 190 -14.28 17.24 3.05
CA LYS A 190 -13.94 16.63 4.33
C LYS A 190 -15.12 16.58 5.31
N SER A 191 -16.07 17.52 5.24
CA SER A 191 -17.33 17.51 6.00
C SER A 191 -18.15 16.25 5.71
N ASP A 192 -18.18 15.83 4.45
CA ASP A 192 -19.07 14.80 3.94
C ASP A 192 -18.42 13.39 3.99
N PHE A 193 -17.18 13.31 4.48
CA PHE A 193 -16.40 12.06 4.51
C PHE A 193 -17.10 10.93 5.28
N GLN A 194 -17.82 11.24 6.36
CA GLN A 194 -18.54 10.21 7.14
C GLN A 194 -19.77 9.67 6.43
N ASP A 195 -20.28 10.38 5.43
CA ASP A 195 -21.42 9.94 4.61
C ASP A 195 -21.00 9.01 3.47
N VAL A 196 -19.69 8.84 3.26
CA VAL A 196 -19.17 7.90 2.26
C VAL A 196 -19.54 6.49 2.69
N ALA A 197 -20.19 5.77 1.79
CA ALA A 197 -20.62 4.40 2.03
C ALA A 197 -19.41 3.50 2.39
N VAL A 198 -19.60 2.72 3.45
CA VAL A 198 -18.65 1.69 3.89
C VAL A 198 -19.24 0.34 3.54
N ASP A 199 -18.48 -0.47 2.80
CA ASP A 199 -18.86 -1.85 2.58
C ASP A 199 -18.53 -2.67 3.83
N THR A 200 -19.55 -2.90 4.66
CA THR A 200 -19.40 -3.60 5.94
C THR A 200 -18.92 -5.05 5.78
N GLN A 201 -19.10 -5.65 4.61
CA GLN A 201 -18.59 -6.99 4.32
C GLN A 201 -17.05 -7.01 4.26
N TYR A 202 -16.43 -5.89 3.88
CA TYR A 202 -14.98 -5.75 3.72
C TYR A 202 -14.36 -4.79 4.74
N ALA A 203 -15.11 -4.33 5.72
CA ALA A 203 -14.64 -3.42 6.76
C ALA A 203 -13.87 -4.19 7.84
N HIS A 204 -12.53 -4.23 7.73
CA HIS A 204 -11.70 -5.01 8.65
C HIS A 204 -10.90 -4.13 9.62
N LEU A 205 -10.42 -2.97 9.17
CA LEU A 205 -9.50 -2.11 9.91
C LEU A 205 -10.03 -0.68 9.98
N TYR A 206 -10.06 -0.13 11.18
CA TYR A 206 -10.59 1.21 11.46
C TYR A 206 -9.53 2.09 12.06
N PHE A 207 -9.28 3.24 11.46
CA PHE A 207 -8.41 4.27 12.00
C PHE A 207 -9.17 5.57 12.25
N LYS A 208 -8.72 6.30 13.29
CA LYS A 208 -9.29 7.59 13.68
C LYS A 208 -8.38 8.73 13.27
N SER A 209 -8.92 9.72 12.58
CA SER A 209 -8.16 10.91 12.20
C SER A 209 -7.83 11.79 13.40
N GLY A 210 -6.76 12.58 13.31
CA GLY A 210 -6.26 13.42 14.41
C GLY A 210 -7.15 14.61 14.82
N GLY A 211 -8.33 14.80 14.23
CA GLY A 211 -9.31 15.80 14.64
C GLY A 211 -8.85 17.27 14.57
N SER A 212 -7.79 17.57 13.80
CA SER A 212 -7.26 18.96 13.69
C SER A 212 -8.24 19.99 13.12
N SER A 213 -9.31 19.55 12.48
CA SER A 213 -10.33 20.40 11.82
C SER A 213 -11.76 20.12 12.27
N GLY A 214 -11.97 19.50 13.45
CA GLY A 214 -13.30 19.17 13.96
C GLY A 214 -13.34 17.84 14.71
N GLU A 215 -14.50 17.17 14.75
CA GLU A 215 -14.61 15.85 15.35
C GLU A 215 -13.77 14.82 14.56
N PRO A 216 -13.08 13.92 15.30
CA PRO A 216 -12.27 12.87 14.66
C PRO A 216 -13.13 11.95 13.81
N LYS A 217 -12.68 11.65 12.60
CA LYS A 217 -13.38 10.81 11.64
C LYS A 217 -12.80 9.42 11.58
N MET A 218 -13.66 8.43 11.33
CA MET A 218 -13.26 7.04 11.18
C MET A 218 -13.03 6.73 9.71
N SER A 219 -11.85 6.18 9.41
CA SER A 219 -11.49 5.67 8.09
C SER A 219 -11.44 4.17 8.12
N VAL A 220 -11.99 3.53 7.09
CA VAL A 220 -12.19 2.09 7.02
C VAL A 220 -11.39 1.51 5.86
N PHE A 221 -10.73 0.38 6.12
CA PHE A 221 -9.92 -0.35 5.15
C PHE A 221 -10.23 -1.83 5.19
N THR A 222 -10.11 -2.50 4.06
CA THR A 222 -9.88 -3.94 4.03
C THR A 222 -8.42 -4.24 4.40
N TYR A 223 -8.10 -5.48 4.77
CA TYR A 223 -6.69 -5.85 4.91
C TYR A 223 -5.94 -5.77 3.58
N ASP A 224 -6.59 -6.09 2.46
CA ASP A 224 -5.98 -5.93 1.13
C ASP A 224 -5.65 -4.46 0.83
N ASP A 225 -6.59 -3.53 1.11
CA ASP A 225 -6.34 -2.09 0.96
C ASP A 225 -5.14 -1.65 1.80
N TYR A 226 -5.11 -2.08 3.06
CA TYR A 226 -4.06 -1.70 4.01
C TYR A 226 -2.68 -2.22 3.56
N HIS A 227 -2.57 -3.51 3.30
CA HIS A 227 -1.28 -4.11 2.91
C HIS A 227 -0.77 -3.57 1.58
N GLU A 228 -1.65 -3.37 0.58
CA GLU A 228 -1.24 -2.77 -0.69
C GLU A 228 -0.76 -1.32 -0.51
N GLN A 229 -1.42 -0.54 0.34
CA GLN A 229 -0.97 0.81 0.69
C GLN A 229 0.39 0.81 1.39
N MET A 230 0.62 -0.12 2.32
CA MET A 230 1.89 -0.22 3.05
C MET A 230 3.02 -0.66 2.11
N ARG A 231 2.76 -1.62 1.22
CA ARG A 231 3.72 -2.06 0.19
C ARG A 231 4.15 -0.92 -0.74
N ILE A 232 3.19 -0.11 -1.20
CA ILE A 232 3.50 1.05 -2.05
C ILE A 232 4.14 2.18 -1.25
N GLY A 233 3.76 2.36 0.02
CA GLY A 233 4.43 3.25 0.96
C GLY A 233 5.90 2.89 1.17
N ALA A 234 6.21 1.59 1.22
CA ALA A 234 7.57 1.07 1.30
C ALA A 234 8.42 1.45 0.07
N GLU A 235 7.86 1.35 -1.15
CA GLU A 235 8.52 1.82 -2.37
C GLU A 235 8.85 3.33 -2.29
N GLY A 236 7.96 4.13 -1.69
CA GLY A 236 8.18 5.56 -1.46
C GLY A 236 9.28 5.84 -0.46
N LEU A 237 9.32 5.12 0.64
CA LEU A 237 10.32 5.29 1.69
C LEU A 237 11.73 4.85 1.20
N TYR A 238 11.79 3.78 0.43
CA TYR A 238 13.02 3.39 -0.29
C TYR A 238 13.49 4.49 -1.25
N ALA A 239 12.57 5.10 -2.01
CA ALA A 239 12.90 6.22 -2.90
C ALA A 239 13.42 7.44 -2.14
N ALA A 240 13.00 7.65 -0.89
CA ALA A 240 13.46 8.73 -0.02
C ALA A 240 14.86 8.49 0.55
N GLY A 241 15.41 7.29 0.39
CA GLY A 241 16.79 6.95 0.77
C GLY A 241 16.92 6.05 2.00
N LEU A 242 15.86 5.37 2.42
CA LEU A 242 15.98 4.29 3.40
C LEU A 242 16.56 3.05 2.73
N ASP A 243 17.59 2.48 3.32
CA ASP A 243 18.22 1.23 2.89
C ASP A 243 17.74 0.09 3.84
N PRO A 244 16.91 -0.85 3.37
CA PRO A 244 16.39 -1.90 4.23
C PRO A 244 17.46 -2.86 4.78
N VAL A 245 18.59 -2.97 4.09
CA VAL A 245 19.66 -3.93 4.44
C VAL A 245 20.56 -3.39 5.54
N THR A 246 20.91 -2.10 5.47
CA THR A 246 21.93 -1.50 6.34
C THR A 246 21.37 -0.59 7.41
N ASP A 247 20.20 0.02 7.19
CA ASP A 247 19.60 0.95 8.12
C ASP A 247 18.95 0.22 9.31
N ARG A 248 19.21 0.78 10.49
CA ARG A 248 18.66 0.33 11.76
C ARG A 248 17.61 1.34 12.22
N ASN A 249 16.36 1.02 11.96
CA ASN A 249 15.24 1.94 11.98
C ASN A 249 14.52 1.93 13.33
N MET A 250 14.40 3.06 14.01
CA MET A 250 13.57 3.18 15.22
C MET A 250 12.28 3.94 14.92
N ASN A 251 11.15 3.25 15.09
CA ASN A 251 9.83 3.81 14.91
C ASN A 251 9.38 4.52 16.19
N LEU A 252 9.33 5.86 16.15
CA LEU A 252 8.97 6.77 17.24
C LEU A 252 7.62 7.46 17.01
N PHE A 253 6.77 6.95 16.10
CA PHE A 253 5.41 7.46 15.97
C PHE A 253 4.55 7.11 17.17
N PHE A 254 3.54 7.92 17.45
CA PHE A 254 2.57 7.63 18.51
C PHE A 254 1.72 6.41 18.17
N SER A 255 1.39 5.61 19.18
CA SER A 255 0.57 4.41 19.08
C SER A 255 -0.68 4.52 19.95
N GLY A 256 -1.70 3.71 19.64
CA GLY A 256 -2.94 3.63 20.42
C GLY A 256 -4.02 4.61 19.97
N ALA A 257 -5.14 4.65 20.72
CA ALA A 257 -6.30 5.50 20.48
C ALA A 257 -6.85 5.45 19.02
N LEU A 258 -6.74 4.31 18.36
CA LEU A 258 -7.10 4.08 16.94
C LEU A 258 -6.27 4.90 15.94
N TYR A 259 -5.16 5.49 16.37
CA TYR A 259 -4.25 6.21 15.49
C TYR A 259 -3.34 5.26 14.72
N GLY A 260 -3.33 5.39 13.38
CA GLY A 260 -2.65 4.44 12.52
C GLY A 260 -1.14 4.66 12.33
N GLY A 261 -0.59 5.80 12.79
CA GLY A 261 0.77 6.21 12.41
C GLY A 261 1.86 5.19 12.76
N PHE A 262 1.90 4.73 14.01
CA PHE A 262 2.88 3.73 14.45
C PHE A 262 2.72 2.40 13.70
N LEU A 263 1.47 1.92 13.59
CA LEU A 263 1.17 0.64 12.93
C LEU A 263 1.50 0.67 11.44
N SER A 264 1.16 1.76 10.76
CA SER A 264 1.47 1.92 9.34
C SER A 264 2.97 1.91 9.06
N ILE A 265 3.76 2.62 9.86
CA ILE A 265 5.21 2.63 9.72
C ILE A 265 5.82 1.27 10.09
N PHE A 266 5.28 0.60 11.10
CA PHE A 266 5.69 -0.76 11.42
C PHE A 266 5.51 -1.70 10.21
N THR A 267 4.34 -1.68 9.58
CA THR A 267 4.04 -2.53 8.43
C THR A 267 4.83 -2.12 7.18
N VAL A 268 5.07 -0.82 6.96
CA VAL A 268 5.94 -0.36 5.87
C VAL A 268 7.36 -0.91 6.01
N LEU A 269 7.93 -0.88 7.21
CA LEU A 269 9.27 -1.44 7.46
C LEU A 269 9.29 -2.97 7.39
N GLU A 270 8.19 -3.64 7.75
CA GLU A 270 7.99 -5.09 7.59
C GLU A 270 7.96 -5.47 6.09
N GLU A 271 7.21 -4.75 5.26
CA GLU A 271 7.17 -4.94 3.81
C GLU A 271 8.54 -4.75 3.12
N MET A 272 9.42 -3.96 3.73
CA MET A 272 10.81 -3.76 3.28
C MET A 272 11.77 -4.83 3.81
N GLU A 273 11.32 -5.71 4.70
CA GLU A 273 12.18 -6.61 5.47
C GLU A 273 13.32 -5.87 6.20
N ALA A 274 13.06 -4.62 6.61
CA ALA A 274 14.04 -3.74 7.22
C ALA A 274 14.25 -4.05 8.71
N ILE A 275 15.47 -3.83 9.21
CA ILE A 275 15.75 -3.91 10.64
C ILE A 275 14.99 -2.81 11.35
N GLN A 276 14.08 -3.16 12.27
CA GLN A 276 13.26 -2.18 12.97
C GLN A 276 13.23 -2.36 14.49
N PHE A 277 13.18 -1.24 15.19
CA PHE A 277 13.00 -1.14 16.64
C PHE A 277 11.67 -0.41 16.90
N PRO A 278 10.58 -1.13 17.20
CA PRO A 278 9.26 -0.54 17.41
C PRO A 278 9.12 0.04 18.82
N MET A 279 9.74 1.20 19.07
CA MET A 279 9.80 1.88 20.36
C MET A 279 8.50 2.60 20.71
N ALA A 280 7.80 3.14 19.70
CA ALA A 280 6.77 4.17 19.85
C ALA A 280 7.28 5.47 20.52
N ALA A 281 6.47 6.52 20.50
CA ALA A 281 6.83 7.76 21.18
C ALA A 281 6.69 7.59 22.71
N GLN A 282 7.82 7.58 23.41
CA GLN A 282 7.91 7.54 24.87
C GLN A 282 8.43 8.87 25.39
N PHE A 283 7.88 9.37 26.48
CA PHE A 283 8.33 10.63 27.10
C PHE A 283 9.50 10.49 28.06
N ASP A 284 9.96 9.27 28.31
CA ASP A 284 11.25 9.00 28.95
C ASP A 284 12.37 9.08 27.89
N PHE A 285 12.75 10.29 27.53
CA PHE A 285 13.74 10.56 26.50
C PHE A 285 15.13 9.95 26.81
N PRO A 286 15.65 9.93 28.06
CA PRO A 286 16.86 9.21 28.39
C PRO A 286 16.80 7.74 28.01
N MET A 287 15.72 7.03 28.34
CA MET A 287 15.53 5.63 27.98
C MET A 287 15.52 5.43 26.45
N VAL A 288 14.88 6.34 25.71
CA VAL A 288 14.86 6.29 24.23
C VAL A 288 16.27 6.52 23.66
N SER A 289 17.01 7.51 24.18
CA SER A 289 18.39 7.81 23.79
C SER A 289 19.32 6.62 24.04
N ASP A 290 19.23 5.99 25.22
CA ASP A 290 20.01 4.81 25.57
C ASP A 290 19.71 3.63 24.62
N ALA A 291 18.44 3.45 24.25
CA ALA A 291 18.04 2.43 23.29
C ALA A 291 18.57 2.70 21.88
N ILE A 292 18.61 3.96 21.43
CA ILE A 292 19.22 4.37 20.16
C ILE A 292 20.70 3.99 20.15
N ILE A 293 21.44 4.40 21.16
CA ILE A 293 22.89 4.20 21.27
C ILE A 293 23.23 2.70 21.37
N LYS A 294 22.58 1.99 22.29
CA LYS A 294 22.81 0.57 22.54
C LYS A 294 22.54 -0.30 21.31
N ASN A 295 21.52 0.03 20.55
CA ASN A 295 21.14 -0.73 19.37
C ASN A 295 21.74 -0.18 18.08
N LYS A 296 22.64 0.81 18.14
CA LYS A 296 23.29 1.44 16.98
C LYS A 296 22.28 1.89 15.92
N VAL A 297 21.20 2.53 16.35
CA VAL A 297 20.14 3.04 15.48
C VAL A 297 20.67 4.23 14.71
N ASN A 298 20.57 4.20 13.39
CA ASN A 298 21.00 5.29 12.51
C ASN A 298 19.83 6.01 11.81
N VAL A 299 18.62 5.47 11.92
CA VAL A 299 17.42 6.06 11.31
C VAL A 299 16.32 6.23 12.35
N LEU A 300 15.79 7.44 12.45
CA LEU A 300 14.63 7.75 13.29
C LEU A 300 13.41 8.05 12.40
N LEU A 301 12.26 7.47 12.76
CA LEU A 301 10.98 7.74 12.09
C LEU A 301 9.99 8.27 13.14
N GLY A 302 9.51 9.50 12.98
CA GLY A 302 8.64 10.11 13.98
C GLY A 302 8.15 11.51 13.62
N MET A 303 7.43 12.12 14.55
CA MET A 303 6.95 13.51 14.39
C MET A 303 8.08 14.51 14.66
N PRO A 304 8.22 15.58 13.87
CA PRO A 304 9.21 16.62 14.08
C PRO A 304 9.29 17.15 15.51
N SER A 305 8.17 17.49 16.11
CA SER A 305 8.10 18.03 17.48
C SER A 305 8.66 17.04 18.53
N TYR A 306 8.40 15.75 18.36
CA TYR A 306 8.94 14.73 19.24
C TYR A 306 10.45 14.55 19.06
N ILE A 307 10.89 14.50 17.80
CA ILE A 307 12.31 14.33 17.46
C ILE A 307 13.14 15.52 17.99
N ILE A 308 12.68 16.74 17.79
CA ILE A 308 13.37 17.94 18.32
C ILE A 308 13.49 17.86 19.84
N GLN A 309 12.42 17.52 20.57
CA GLN A 309 12.49 17.36 22.02
C GLN A 309 13.48 16.28 22.46
N LEU A 310 13.58 15.16 21.75
CA LEU A 310 14.55 14.10 22.01
C LEU A 310 15.99 14.64 21.89
N PHE A 311 16.28 15.37 20.81
CA PHE A 311 17.61 15.95 20.60
C PHE A 311 17.92 17.13 21.53
N GLU A 312 16.94 17.89 21.96
CA GLU A 312 17.12 18.97 22.97
C GLU A 312 17.43 18.38 24.34
N LYS A 313 16.70 17.33 24.78
CA LYS A 313 16.85 16.75 26.12
C LYS A 313 18.05 15.79 26.24
N CYS A 314 18.43 15.11 25.18
CA CYS A 314 19.49 14.10 25.16
C CYS A 314 20.63 14.45 24.21
N GLY A 315 20.77 15.73 23.85
CA GLY A 315 21.69 16.20 22.83
C GLY A 315 23.14 15.82 23.05
N ASP A 316 23.66 15.88 24.28
CA ASP A 316 25.05 15.54 24.57
C ASP A 316 25.33 14.06 24.28
N ALA A 317 24.46 13.15 24.74
CA ALA A 317 24.59 11.71 24.51
C ALA A 317 24.46 11.36 23.01
N LEU A 318 23.49 11.96 22.32
CA LEU A 318 23.26 11.73 20.88
C LEU A 318 24.36 12.33 20.02
N SER A 319 24.93 13.49 20.41
CA SER A 319 26.07 14.09 19.72
C SER A 319 27.33 13.25 19.90
N GLN A 320 27.58 12.74 21.11
CA GLN A 320 28.70 11.83 21.39
C GLN A 320 28.55 10.52 20.61
N TYR A 321 27.34 10.02 20.47
CA TYR A 321 27.03 8.84 19.67
C TYR A 321 27.30 9.09 18.17
N GLY A 322 26.85 10.21 17.62
CA GLY A 322 27.08 10.63 16.24
C GLY A 322 26.56 9.66 15.17
N GLY A 323 25.76 8.68 15.55
CA GLY A 323 25.33 7.61 14.64
C GLY A 323 23.96 7.82 13.99
N VAL A 324 23.19 8.85 14.38
CA VAL A 324 21.89 9.14 13.73
C VAL A 324 22.13 9.87 12.42
N GLU A 325 21.95 9.18 11.30
CA GLU A 325 22.24 9.72 9.98
C GLU A 325 20.98 10.16 9.20
N LYS A 326 19.84 9.54 9.47
CA LYS A 326 18.62 9.77 8.69
C LYS A 326 17.41 10.00 9.62
N ILE A 327 16.55 10.92 9.22
CA ILE A 327 15.26 11.18 9.88
C ILE A 327 14.18 11.18 8.82
N PHE A 328 13.18 10.31 9.00
CA PHE A 328 11.97 10.30 8.19
C PHE A 328 10.78 10.74 9.03
N TYR A 329 10.16 11.85 8.65
CA TYR A 329 9.14 12.51 9.46
C TYR A 329 7.75 12.46 8.83
N GLY A 330 6.71 12.54 9.66
CA GLY A 330 5.33 12.63 9.22
C GLY A 330 4.45 13.36 10.23
N GLY A 331 3.24 13.74 9.80
CA GLY A 331 2.26 14.45 10.63
C GLY A 331 2.50 15.93 10.81
N GLU A 332 3.74 16.38 10.76
CA GLU A 332 4.20 17.76 10.88
C GLU A 332 5.31 18.03 9.85
N HIS A 333 5.79 19.27 9.78
CA HIS A 333 6.94 19.64 8.95
C HIS A 333 8.08 20.18 9.79
N PHE A 334 9.31 19.83 9.46
CA PHE A 334 10.48 20.55 9.95
C PHE A 334 10.59 21.91 9.26
N ASN A 335 10.78 22.97 10.02
CA ASN A 335 11.25 24.23 9.48
C ASN A 335 12.76 24.20 9.23
N ASP A 336 13.29 25.20 8.50
CA ASP A 336 14.69 25.21 8.11
C ASP A 336 15.64 25.35 9.32
N VAL A 337 15.24 26.08 10.36
CA VAL A 337 16.03 26.19 11.61
C VAL A 337 16.18 24.82 12.28
N GLN A 338 15.11 24.07 12.38
CA GLN A 338 15.16 22.72 12.95
C GLN A 338 15.99 21.76 12.10
N ARG A 339 15.92 21.88 10.77
CA ARG A 339 16.75 21.09 9.85
C ARG A 339 18.22 21.37 10.04
N HIS A 340 18.62 22.66 10.01
CA HIS A 340 19.99 23.07 10.24
C HIS A 340 20.49 22.65 11.63
N TYR A 341 19.65 22.80 12.68
CA TYR A 341 20.01 22.33 14.02
C TYR A 341 20.37 20.84 14.04
N LEU A 342 19.59 19.98 13.39
CA LEU A 342 19.86 18.55 13.31
C LEU A 342 21.06 18.22 12.42
N GLN A 343 21.23 18.93 11.32
CA GLN A 343 22.33 18.71 10.37
C GLN A 343 23.67 19.21 10.92
N ASP A 344 23.73 20.44 11.40
CA ASP A 344 24.97 21.09 11.80
C ASP A 344 25.49 20.56 13.15
N LYS A 345 24.59 20.32 14.09
CA LYS A 345 24.98 19.90 15.46
C LYS A 345 25.13 18.39 15.58
N PHE A 346 24.34 17.59 14.85
CA PHE A 346 24.30 16.13 15.03
C PHE A 346 24.70 15.34 13.79
N GLY A 347 25.00 16.00 12.67
CA GLY A 347 25.49 15.35 11.45
C GLY A 347 24.40 14.56 10.70
N VAL A 348 23.13 14.85 10.92
CA VAL A 348 22.04 14.17 10.20
C VAL A 348 22.12 14.51 8.71
N LYS A 349 22.24 13.49 7.87
CA LYS A 349 22.47 13.65 6.41
C LYS A 349 21.18 13.75 5.61
N ILE A 350 20.15 13.00 6.01
CA ILE A 350 18.88 12.90 5.29
C ILE A 350 17.74 13.26 6.24
N ILE A 351 16.95 14.28 5.89
CA ILE A 351 15.72 14.64 6.56
C ILE A 351 14.63 14.73 5.51
N LYS A 352 13.80 13.68 5.39
CA LYS A 352 12.75 13.56 4.37
C LYS A 352 11.41 13.17 5.00
N SER A 353 10.31 13.43 4.29
CA SER A 353 9.01 12.92 4.69
C SER A 353 8.94 11.40 4.53
N VAL A 354 8.33 10.70 5.49
CA VAL A 354 7.95 9.26 5.32
C VAL A 354 6.96 9.07 4.17
N GLY A 355 6.28 10.16 3.78
CA GLY A 355 5.27 10.21 2.74
C GLY A 355 4.26 11.31 3.04
N TYR A 356 3.57 11.76 2.03
CA TYR A 356 2.42 12.66 2.16
C TYR A 356 1.15 11.82 2.12
N GLY A 357 0.28 12.02 3.09
CA GLY A 357 -0.97 11.31 3.21
C GLY A 357 -1.76 11.72 4.45
N SER A 358 -2.89 11.09 4.65
CA SER A 358 -3.72 11.25 5.84
C SER A 358 -4.31 9.91 6.27
N VAL A 359 -4.88 9.87 7.46
CA VAL A 359 -5.64 8.71 7.92
C VAL A 359 -6.83 8.44 7.00
N ASP A 360 -7.44 9.51 6.44
CA ASP A 360 -8.61 9.40 5.56
C ASP A 360 -8.28 8.71 4.23
N THR A 361 -7.11 8.98 3.69
CA THR A 361 -6.73 8.58 2.32
C THR A 361 -5.68 7.48 2.27
N GLY A 362 -4.92 7.27 3.35
CA GLY A 362 -3.67 6.52 3.31
C GLY A 362 -2.55 7.31 2.60
N PRO A 363 -1.51 6.64 2.08
CA PRO A 363 -0.42 7.26 1.34
C PRO A 363 -0.91 7.90 0.03
N LEU A 364 -0.59 9.15 -0.20
CA LEU A 364 -0.94 9.91 -1.41
C LEU A 364 0.27 10.13 -2.31
N ALA A 365 1.42 10.47 -1.69
CA ALA A 365 2.63 10.82 -2.40
C ALA A 365 3.87 10.60 -1.54
N TYR A 366 5.04 10.61 -2.17
CA TYR A 366 6.32 10.36 -1.53
C TYR A 366 7.41 11.32 -2.02
N GLN A 367 8.44 11.48 -1.22
CA GLN A 367 9.66 12.16 -1.64
C GLN A 367 10.67 11.15 -2.16
N CYS A 368 11.44 11.51 -3.19
CA CYS A 368 12.68 10.82 -3.52
C CYS A 368 13.87 11.57 -2.93
N THR A 369 15.10 11.04 -3.08
CA THR A 369 16.32 11.71 -2.61
C THR A 369 16.55 13.09 -3.22
N HIS A 370 16.00 13.37 -4.40
CA HIS A 370 16.09 14.66 -5.11
C HIS A 370 14.92 15.61 -4.81
N CYS A 371 13.89 15.18 -4.09
CA CYS A 371 12.80 16.06 -3.69
C CYS A 371 13.21 16.92 -2.50
N GLU A 372 12.88 18.22 -2.53
CA GLU A 372 13.13 19.16 -1.45
C GLU A 372 11.85 19.90 -1.06
N GLY A 373 11.81 20.40 0.17
CA GLY A 373 10.68 21.13 0.70
C GLY A 373 9.38 20.33 0.58
N GLY A 374 8.36 20.95 0.00
CA GLY A 374 7.03 20.36 -0.23
C GLY A 374 6.90 19.54 -1.51
N THR A 375 8.00 19.26 -2.24
CA THR A 375 7.94 18.52 -3.51
C THR A 375 7.71 17.03 -3.28
N HIS A 376 6.73 16.47 -3.98
CA HIS A 376 6.37 15.04 -3.88
C HIS A 376 6.07 14.44 -5.25
N HIS A 377 6.31 13.13 -5.37
CA HIS A 377 5.80 12.27 -6.45
C HIS A 377 4.47 11.65 -6.03
N VAL A 378 3.49 11.60 -6.92
CA VAL A 378 2.20 10.94 -6.65
C VAL A 378 2.38 9.41 -6.60
N HIS A 379 1.76 8.75 -5.62
CA HIS A 379 1.60 7.29 -5.61
C HIS A 379 0.52 6.88 -6.61
N GLN A 380 0.84 6.90 -7.91
CA GLN A 380 -0.12 6.69 -9.01
C GLN A 380 -0.87 5.36 -8.97
N ARG A 381 -0.28 4.33 -8.37
CA ARG A 381 -0.95 3.02 -8.20
C ARG A 381 -2.06 3.08 -7.16
N LEU A 382 -1.96 3.97 -6.19
CA LEU A 382 -2.97 4.15 -5.14
C LEU A 382 -3.94 5.27 -5.48
N GLN A 383 -3.45 6.36 -6.08
CA GLN A 383 -4.15 7.62 -6.17
C GLN A 383 -4.08 8.23 -7.56
N TYR A 384 -5.14 8.90 -7.94
CA TYR A 384 -5.15 9.87 -9.02
C TYR A 384 -5.29 11.26 -8.43
N LEU A 385 -4.39 12.18 -8.78
CA LEU A 385 -4.39 13.55 -8.32
C LEU A 385 -4.95 14.46 -9.41
N GLU A 386 -5.93 15.29 -9.04
CA GLU A 386 -6.34 16.49 -9.76
C GLU A 386 -5.90 17.72 -8.95
N ILE A 387 -5.45 18.75 -9.61
CA ILE A 387 -5.33 20.09 -9.01
C ILE A 387 -6.43 20.93 -9.64
N VAL A 388 -7.27 21.52 -8.79
CA VAL A 388 -8.41 22.35 -9.23
C VAL A 388 -8.33 23.75 -8.68
N GLY A 389 -8.98 24.70 -9.33
CA GLY A 389 -9.01 26.10 -8.92
C GLY A 389 -9.41 26.28 -7.46
N ILE A 390 -8.91 27.34 -6.81
CA ILE A 390 -9.17 27.62 -5.40
C ILE A 390 -10.67 27.79 -5.13
N GLU A 391 -11.38 28.51 -6.00
CA GLU A 391 -12.81 28.81 -5.83
C GLU A 391 -13.72 27.94 -6.69
N GLU A 392 -13.20 27.39 -7.79
CA GLU A 392 -13.96 26.67 -8.83
C GLU A 392 -13.44 25.25 -9.03
N ASP A 393 -14.30 24.36 -9.53
CA ASP A 393 -13.93 23.01 -9.97
C ASP A 393 -13.37 23.02 -11.40
N ARG A 394 -12.42 23.91 -11.69
CA ARG A 394 -11.68 23.98 -12.95
C ARG A 394 -10.35 23.27 -12.80
N ALA A 395 -10.09 22.30 -13.67
CA ALA A 395 -8.81 21.61 -13.67
C ALA A 395 -7.64 22.55 -13.99
N ILE A 396 -6.57 22.46 -13.23
CA ILE A 396 -5.32 23.18 -13.42
C ILE A 396 -4.29 22.21 -13.99
N VAL A 397 -3.73 22.56 -15.12
CA VAL A 397 -2.70 21.78 -15.82
C VAL A 397 -1.32 22.44 -15.80
N ASP A 398 -1.28 23.70 -15.32
CA ASP A 398 -0.09 24.53 -15.23
C ASP A 398 0.43 24.61 -13.81
N GLU A 399 1.38 25.52 -13.54
CA GLU A 399 1.95 25.78 -12.22
C GLU A 399 1.08 26.71 -11.36
N GLU A 400 -0.13 26.99 -11.78
CA GLU A 400 -1.11 27.74 -10.99
C GLU A 400 -1.42 26.99 -9.68
N ILE A 401 -1.56 27.74 -8.59
CA ILE A 401 -1.90 27.17 -7.28
C ILE A 401 -3.36 26.75 -7.26
N GLY A 402 -3.61 25.52 -6.80
CA GLY A 402 -4.95 24.99 -6.66
C GLY A 402 -5.11 24.02 -5.50
N ARG A 403 -6.35 23.57 -5.28
CA ARG A 403 -6.71 22.56 -4.27
C ARG A 403 -6.34 21.19 -4.75
N LEU A 404 -5.78 20.37 -3.86
CA LEU A 404 -5.39 18.99 -4.15
C LEU A 404 -6.58 18.05 -3.95
N ILE A 405 -7.00 17.39 -5.01
CA ILE A 405 -8.13 16.47 -5.04
C ILE A 405 -7.63 15.07 -5.38
N PHE A 406 -7.92 14.11 -4.52
CA PHE A 406 -7.47 12.73 -4.71
C PHE A 406 -8.63 11.77 -4.97
N THR A 407 -8.42 10.87 -5.91
CA THR A 407 -9.32 9.74 -6.18
C THR A 407 -8.56 8.44 -5.90
N SER A 408 -9.10 7.59 -5.03
CA SER A 408 -8.52 6.30 -4.74
C SER A 408 -8.71 5.32 -5.93
N ARG A 409 -7.66 4.59 -6.31
CA ARG A 409 -7.71 3.63 -7.42
C ARG A 409 -8.00 2.20 -6.98
N MET A 410 -7.65 1.86 -5.75
CA MET A 410 -7.64 0.47 -5.30
C MET A 410 -8.46 0.23 -4.03
N ARG A 411 -8.83 1.28 -3.32
CA ARG A 411 -9.49 1.18 -2.02
C ARG A 411 -10.91 0.62 -2.14
N LYS A 412 -11.18 -0.51 -1.48
CA LYS A 412 -12.46 -1.24 -1.52
C LYS A 412 -13.33 -0.97 -0.28
N GLY A 413 -12.72 -0.89 0.90
CA GLY A 413 -13.46 -0.74 2.16
C GLY A 413 -14.24 0.57 2.25
N GLN A 414 -13.66 1.65 1.74
CA GLN A 414 -14.28 2.98 1.66
C GLN A 414 -13.69 3.73 0.46
N SER A 415 -14.31 3.61 -0.70
CA SER A 415 -13.81 4.24 -1.93
C SER A 415 -13.97 5.76 -1.86
N LEU A 416 -12.95 6.48 -2.31
CA LEU A 416 -12.93 7.94 -2.34
C LEU A 416 -12.78 8.43 -3.77
N ASP A 417 -13.81 9.08 -4.26
CA ASP A 417 -13.79 9.77 -5.55
C ASP A 417 -13.71 11.27 -5.33
N ARG A 418 -12.72 11.91 -5.94
CA ARG A 418 -12.51 13.36 -5.92
C ARG A 418 -12.54 13.99 -4.52
N TYR A 419 -11.83 13.35 -3.59
CA TYR A 419 -11.75 13.79 -2.20
C TYR A 419 -10.85 15.03 -2.03
N GLU A 420 -11.44 16.11 -1.51
CA GLU A 420 -10.76 17.34 -1.17
C GLU A 420 -10.13 17.21 0.23
N ILE A 421 -8.82 16.93 0.26
CA ILE A 421 -8.09 16.72 1.51
C ILE A 421 -7.91 18.02 2.33
N GLY A 422 -8.10 19.18 1.68
CA GLY A 422 -7.95 20.50 2.27
C GLY A 422 -6.53 21.06 2.20
N ASP A 423 -5.71 20.52 1.31
CA ASP A 423 -4.38 21.03 1.02
C ASP A 423 -4.33 21.71 -0.35
N VAL A 424 -3.35 22.58 -0.54
CA VAL A 424 -3.12 23.33 -1.79
C VAL A 424 -1.71 23.10 -2.30
N GLY A 425 -1.54 23.20 -3.60
CA GLY A 425 -0.25 23.00 -4.27
C GLY A 425 -0.33 23.34 -5.75
N HIS A 426 0.74 23.10 -6.45
CA HIS A 426 0.83 23.27 -7.90
C HIS A 426 1.62 22.13 -8.54
N TRP A 427 1.41 21.90 -9.84
CA TRP A 427 2.18 20.93 -10.60
C TRP A 427 3.64 21.35 -10.76
N ILE A 428 4.53 20.36 -10.88
CA ILE A 428 5.93 20.53 -11.28
C ILE A 428 6.11 19.77 -12.59
N LYS A 429 6.40 20.50 -13.67
CA LYS A 429 6.52 19.95 -15.03
C LYS A 429 7.89 19.36 -15.33
N GLU A 430 8.96 19.88 -14.70
CA GLU A 430 10.31 19.43 -14.96
C GLU A 430 10.49 17.98 -14.55
N PRO A 431 11.20 17.17 -15.36
CA PRO A 431 11.53 15.79 -15.01
C PRO A 431 12.33 15.72 -13.71
N CYS A 432 12.07 14.72 -12.87
CA CYS A 432 12.87 14.52 -11.69
C CYS A 432 14.20 13.85 -12.04
N PRO A 433 15.35 14.31 -11.51
CA PRO A 433 16.64 13.62 -11.70
C PRO A 433 16.65 12.16 -11.22
N CYS A 434 15.70 11.75 -10.38
CA CYS A 434 15.54 10.35 -9.97
C CYS A 434 15.09 9.43 -11.11
N GLY A 435 14.64 9.96 -12.25
CA GLY A 435 14.20 9.24 -13.43
C GLY A 435 12.82 8.58 -13.32
N ARG A 436 12.06 8.81 -12.24
CA ARG A 436 10.67 8.32 -12.10
C ARG A 436 9.72 9.19 -12.90
N VAL A 437 8.75 8.55 -13.55
CA VAL A 437 7.76 9.23 -14.43
C VAL A 437 6.50 9.66 -13.69
N SER A 438 6.34 9.30 -12.41
CA SER A 438 5.15 9.70 -11.64
C SER A 438 5.05 11.23 -11.57
N PRO A 439 3.86 11.82 -11.78
CA PRO A 439 3.65 13.26 -11.69
C PRO A 439 4.15 13.82 -10.36
N ARG A 440 4.66 15.05 -10.43
CA ARG A 440 5.16 15.75 -9.27
C ARG A 440 4.34 17.02 -9.01
N PHE A 441 4.19 17.30 -7.73
CA PHE A 441 3.58 18.54 -7.30
C PHE A 441 4.33 19.10 -6.08
N LYS A 442 4.18 20.38 -5.85
CA LYS A 442 4.66 21.06 -4.64
C LYS A 442 3.49 21.30 -3.70
N LEU A 443 3.55 20.71 -2.53
CA LEU A 443 2.62 20.95 -1.44
C LEU A 443 2.96 22.30 -0.78
N LEU A 444 2.02 23.21 -0.74
CA LEU A 444 2.20 24.56 -0.16
C LEU A 444 1.66 24.66 1.26
N GLY A 445 0.72 23.79 1.64
CA GLY A 445 0.11 23.75 2.97
C GLY A 445 -1.39 23.56 2.91
N ARG A 446 -2.07 23.89 4.01
CA ARG A 446 -3.53 23.81 4.12
C ARG A 446 -4.20 24.93 3.32
N SER A 447 -5.39 24.67 2.82
CA SER A 447 -6.20 25.68 2.13
C SER A 447 -6.45 26.93 3.00
N GLY A 448 -6.48 26.77 4.34
CA GLY A 448 -6.54 27.89 5.27
C GLY A 448 -5.21 28.61 5.53
N ASP A 449 -4.07 28.03 5.13
CA ASP A 449 -2.75 28.67 5.23
C ASP A 449 -2.43 29.52 3.98
N VAL A 450 -3.08 29.23 2.86
CA VAL A 450 -2.96 29.97 1.60
C VAL A 450 -4.26 30.75 1.39
N PHE A 451 -4.18 32.05 1.35
CA PHE A 451 -5.33 32.91 1.22
C PHE A 451 -5.13 33.92 0.09
N ARG A 452 -6.19 34.18 -0.63
CA ARG A 452 -6.21 35.21 -1.69
C ARG A 452 -6.44 36.60 -1.10
N ILE A 453 -5.62 37.53 -1.52
CA ILE A 453 -5.79 38.94 -1.22
C ILE A 453 -5.57 39.75 -2.51
N GLY A 454 -6.56 40.50 -2.92
CA GLY A 454 -6.52 41.17 -4.21
C GLY A 454 -6.28 40.18 -5.36
N SER A 455 -5.21 40.40 -6.12
CA SER A 455 -4.79 39.56 -7.27
C SER A 455 -3.84 38.44 -6.91
N ILE A 456 -3.30 38.37 -5.69
CA ILE A 456 -2.25 37.43 -5.29
C ILE A 456 -2.68 36.42 -4.24
N PHE A 457 -1.90 35.37 -4.11
CA PHE A 457 -2.02 34.39 -3.02
C PHE A 457 -0.85 34.55 -2.05
N LEU A 458 -1.17 34.76 -0.77
CA LEU A 458 -0.21 34.78 0.32
C LEU A 458 -0.26 33.49 1.11
N ASN A 459 0.91 33.04 1.58
CA ASN A 459 1.05 31.82 2.36
C ASN A 459 1.46 32.14 3.81
N TYR A 460 0.63 31.77 4.77
CA TYR A 460 0.89 31.95 6.20
C TYR A 460 2.26 31.38 6.62
N ARG A 461 2.64 30.24 6.07
CA ARG A 461 3.92 29.60 6.43
C ARG A 461 5.12 30.44 6.05
N LYS A 462 5.03 31.23 4.97
CA LYS A 462 6.11 32.13 4.56
C LYS A 462 6.28 33.28 5.56
N PHE A 463 5.20 33.74 6.16
CA PHE A 463 5.29 34.72 7.27
C PHE A 463 6.01 34.10 8.47
N VAL A 464 5.61 32.92 8.91
CA VAL A 464 6.24 32.20 10.03
C VAL A 464 7.72 31.93 9.76
N GLN A 465 8.05 31.47 8.54
CA GLN A 465 9.43 31.20 8.12
C GLN A 465 10.30 32.47 8.21
N LEU A 466 9.88 33.55 7.61
CA LEU A 466 10.64 34.81 7.63
C LEU A 466 10.86 35.36 9.05
N LEU A 467 9.84 35.26 9.90
CA LEU A 467 9.94 35.69 11.30
C LEU A 467 10.95 34.79 12.08
N SER A 468 10.96 33.51 11.79
CA SER A 468 11.88 32.59 12.43
C SER A 468 13.33 32.75 11.93
N GLU A 469 13.55 32.80 10.60
CA GLU A 469 14.88 32.86 10.00
C GLU A 469 15.59 34.18 10.20
N VAL A 470 14.86 35.31 10.08
CA VAL A 470 15.47 36.64 10.10
C VAL A 470 15.49 37.24 11.50
N LEU A 471 14.44 36.98 12.29
CA LEU A 471 14.28 37.60 13.61
C LEU A 471 14.40 36.62 14.77
N GLY A 472 14.61 35.31 14.48
CA GLY A 472 14.68 34.25 15.51
C GLY A 472 13.38 34.04 16.28
N TYR A 473 12.25 34.53 15.75
CA TYR A 473 10.97 34.44 16.45
C TYR A 473 10.32 33.06 16.20
N THR A 474 10.13 32.29 17.26
CA THR A 474 9.52 30.96 17.23
C THR A 474 8.16 30.89 17.94
N GLY A 475 7.66 32.01 18.42
CA GLY A 475 6.38 32.14 19.11
C GLY A 475 5.16 32.02 18.16
N PRO A 476 3.94 32.15 18.72
CA PRO A 476 2.72 32.04 17.95
C PRO A 476 2.54 33.24 17.00
N VAL A 477 2.15 32.93 15.77
CA VAL A 477 1.84 33.92 14.71
C VAL A 477 0.38 33.74 14.31
N GLN A 478 -0.34 34.83 14.16
CA GLN A 478 -1.73 34.85 13.68
C GLN A 478 -1.92 35.93 12.64
N LEU A 479 -2.54 35.60 11.52
CA LEU A 479 -2.91 36.58 10.48
C LEU A 479 -4.41 36.88 10.54
N ILE A 480 -4.77 38.12 10.55
CA ILE A 480 -6.16 38.57 10.44
C ILE A 480 -6.33 39.21 9.07
N LEU A 481 -7.25 38.69 8.29
CA LEU A 481 -7.65 39.25 7.01
C LEU A 481 -8.89 40.11 7.24
N SER A 482 -8.81 41.37 6.96
CA SER A 482 -9.91 42.30 7.13
C SER A 482 -10.05 43.21 5.91
N GLN A 483 -11.14 43.95 5.85
CA GLN A 483 -11.37 44.96 4.82
C GLN A 483 -11.66 46.29 5.50
N GLU A 484 -10.83 47.29 5.23
CA GLU A 484 -11.02 48.66 5.68
C GLU A 484 -11.41 49.53 4.48
N LYS A 485 -12.68 49.97 4.45
CA LYS A 485 -13.27 50.70 3.31
C LYS A 485 -13.16 49.85 2.03
N LEU A 486 -12.36 50.30 1.07
CA LEU A 486 -12.14 49.60 -0.22
C LEU A 486 -10.81 48.84 -0.29
N LYS A 487 -10.01 48.86 0.78
CA LYS A 487 -8.73 48.16 0.84
C LYS A 487 -8.79 46.92 1.73
N GLU A 488 -8.25 45.84 1.24
CA GLU A 488 -7.97 44.67 2.07
C GLU A 488 -6.74 44.92 2.95
N LYS A 489 -6.71 44.30 4.13
CA LYS A 489 -5.65 44.46 5.12
C LYS A 489 -5.28 43.14 5.74
N VAL A 490 -3.98 42.89 5.86
CA VAL A 490 -3.40 41.81 6.64
C VAL A 490 -2.85 42.40 7.94
N THR A 491 -3.35 41.92 9.06
CA THR A 491 -2.77 42.25 10.38
C THR A 491 -2.04 41.01 10.89
N VAL A 492 -0.73 41.14 11.09
CA VAL A 492 0.14 40.08 11.65
C VAL A 492 0.17 40.27 13.16
N ARG A 493 -0.42 39.36 13.92
CA ARG A 493 -0.43 39.35 15.37
C ARG A 493 0.62 38.39 15.90
N LEU A 494 1.45 38.82 16.83
CA LEU A 494 2.53 38.09 17.45
C LEU A 494 2.45 38.21 18.97
N SER A 495 3.10 37.28 19.71
CA SER A 495 3.28 37.43 21.14
C SER A 495 4.18 38.65 21.44
N ASP A 496 3.87 39.36 22.52
CA ASP A 496 4.68 40.48 23.05
C ASP A 496 6.06 39.99 23.60
N GLU A 497 6.31 38.69 23.64
CA GLU A 497 7.63 38.11 23.89
C GLU A 497 8.60 38.27 22.71
N ALA A 498 8.14 38.77 21.56
CA ALA A 498 8.98 39.06 20.42
C ALA A 498 10.02 40.15 20.79
N SER A 499 11.29 39.87 20.54
CA SER A 499 12.40 40.80 20.86
C SER A 499 12.46 41.98 19.93
N SER A 500 11.84 41.91 18.75
CA SER A 500 11.87 42.94 17.70
C SER A 500 10.63 43.85 17.75
N ALA A 501 10.81 45.13 17.46
CA ALA A 501 9.72 46.10 17.37
C ALA A 501 8.81 45.81 16.15
N ALA A 502 7.52 46.17 16.26
CA ALA A 502 6.55 45.92 15.18
C ALA A 502 6.97 46.52 13.82
N ALA A 503 7.64 47.67 13.80
CA ALA A 503 8.15 48.29 12.58
C ALA A 503 9.29 47.49 11.93
N GLU A 504 10.15 46.85 12.72
CA GLU A 504 11.24 46.00 12.25
C GLU A 504 10.68 44.71 11.66
N ILE A 505 9.70 44.09 12.33
CA ILE A 505 8.97 42.93 11.86
C ILE A 505 8.29 43.22 10.51
N GLN A 506 7.59 44.34 10.41
CA GLN A 506 6.94 44.75 9.17
C GLN A 506 7.96 44.92 8.03
N LYS A 507 9.09 45.58 8.31
CA LYS A 507 10.16 45.73 7.34
C LYS A 507 10.73 44.39 6.88
N THR A 508 10.98 43.47 7.79
CA THR A 508 11.48 42.12 7.49
C THR A 508 10.51 41.38 6.58
N LEU A 509 9.21 41.39 6.87
CA LEU A 509 8.21 40.75 6.05
C LEU A 509 8.15 41.33 4.63
N LEU A 510 8.21 42.67 4.49
CA LEU A 510 8.21 43.33 3.19
C LEU A 510 9.50 43.06 2.40
N THR A 511 10.66 42.95 3.06
CA THR A 511 11.93 42.69 2.38
C THR A 511 12.07 41.23 1.96
N GLY A 512 11.52 40.30 2.74
CA GLY A 512 11.70 38.85 2.49
C GLY A 512 10.55 38.19 1.71
N TYR A 513 9.48 38.94 1.42
CA TYR A 513 8.30 38.43 0.73
C TYR A 513 7.93 39.30 -0.47
N ASP A 514 8.48 39.00 -1.64
CA ASP A 514 8.37 39.83 -2.86
C ASP A 514 6.90 40.14 -3.24
N ASP A 515 6.04 39.09 -3.29
CA ASP A 515 4.62 39.28 -3.62
C ASP A 515 3.89 40.22 -2.63
N LEU A 516 4.24 40.09 -1.33
CA LEU A 516 3.69 40.99 -0.29
C LEU A 516 4.19 42.41 -0.47
N ASN A 517 5.47 42.59 -0.78
CA ASN A 517 6.07 43.89 -1.06
C ASN A 517 5.42 44.56 -2.27
N GLU A 518 5.18 43.80 -3.33
CA GLU A 518 4.55 44.31 -4.56
C GLU A 518 3.19 44.92 -4.25
N VAL A 519 2.30 44.19 -3.60
CA VAL A 519 0.91 44.64 -3.33
C VAL A 519 0.80 45.66 -2.22
N VAL A 520 1.74 45.69 -1.26
CA VAL A 520 1.72 46.64 -0.14
C VAL A 520 2.44 47.95 -0.50
N VAL A 521 3.64 47.88 -1.11
CA VAL A 521 4.52 49.04 -1.31
C VAL A 521 4.42 49.58 -2.73
N ILE A 522 4.41 48.73 -3.74
CA ILE A 522 4.42 49.13 -5.15
C ILE A 522 3.00 49.46 -5.61
N GLU A 523 2.09 48.51 -5.55
CA GLU A 523 0.70 48.69 -6.00
C GLU A 523 -0.17 49.43 -4.99
N LYS A 524 0.16 49.38 -3.71
CA LYS A 524 -0.55 50.00 -2.58
C LYS A 524 -2.03 49.62 -2.45
N ILE A 525 -2.35 48.42 -2.90
CA ILE A 525 -3.71 47.85 -2.85
C ILE A 525 -4.00 47.09 -1.55
N LEU A 526 -2.96 46.69 -0.83
CA LEU A 526 -3.04 45.94 0.43
C LEU A 526 -2.50 46.77 1.60
N GLY A 527 -3.18 46.74 2.75
CA GLY A 527 -2.66 47.22 4.02
C GLY A 527 -1.92 46.12 4.78
N LEU A 528 -0.77 46.46 5.37
CA LEU A 528 -0.04 45.55 6.28
C LEU A 528 0.16 46.23 7.62
N GLU A 529 -0.23 45.56 8.70
CA GLU A 529 -0.02 46.01 10.06
C GLU A 529 0.58 44.86 10.91
N VAL A 530 1.43 45.20 11.87
CA VAL A 530 2.00 44.26 12.84
C VAL A 530 1.58 44.68 14.24
N ILE A 531 0.98 43.78 15.02
CA ILE A 531 0.52 44.02 16.38
C ILE A 531 1.18 43.00 17.33
N LEU A 532 1.85 43.52 18.36
CA LEU A 532 2.34 42.71 19.48
C LEU A 532 1.30 42.67 20.58
N MET A 533 0.95 41.49 21.09
CA MET A 533 -0.08 41.30 22.11
C MET A 533 0.23 40.08 22.97
N LYS A 534 -0.41 39.97 24.13
CA LYS A 534 -0.24 38.78 24.99
C LYS A 534 -0.66 37.51 24.26
N SER A 535 0.08 36.44 24.46
CA SER A 535 -0.16 35.13 23.81
C SER A 535 -1.56 34.55 24.06
N ASP A 536 -2.16 34.87 25.21
CA ASP A 536 -3.53 34.48 25.59
C ASP A 536 -4.63 35.29 24.86
N ALA A 537 -4.29 36.43 24.34
CA ALA A 537 -5.21 37.29 23.56
C ALA A 537 -5.34 36.90 22.07
N LEU A 538 -4.51 35.95 21.62
CA LEU A 538 -4.61 35.40 20.26
C LEU A 538 -5.83 34.48 20.13
N GLU A 539 -6.52 34.57 18.99
CA GLU A 539 -7.75 33.80 18.74
C GLU A 539 -7.46 32.30 18.61
N ARG A 540 -8.23 31.53 19.37
CA ARG A 540 -8.12 30.07 19.42
C ARG A 540 -9.44 29.41 19.09
N SER A 541 -9.39 28.17 18.56
CA SER A 541 -10.60 27.37 18.28
C SER A 541 -11.32 27.01 19.59
N LYS A 542 -12.65 27.18 19.62
CA LYS A 542 -13.50 26.94 20.81
C LYS A 542 -13.48 25.51 21.33
N GLY A 543 -13.13 24.51 20.50
CA GLY A 543 -13.18 23.11 20.89
C GLY A 543 -11.84 22.50 21.25
N SER A 544 -10.75 22.89 20.56
CA SER A 544 -9.41 22.29 20.73
C SER A 544 -8.39 23.21 21.39
N GLY A 545 -8.72 24.49 21.62
CA GLY A 545 -7.78 25.48 22.15
C GLY A 545 -6.60 25.80 21.20
N LYS A 546 -6.59 25.28 19.99
CA LYS A 546 -5.53 25.53 19.01
C LYS A 546 -5.59 26.95 18.49
N LEU A 547 -4.42 27.55 18.27
CA LEU A 547 -4.29 28.85 17.62
C LEU A 547 -4.92 28.80 16.21
N LEU A 548 -5.71 29.78 15.88
CA LEU A 548 -6.19 29.99 14.51
C LEU A 548 -5.11 30.76 13.74
N SER A 549 -4.42 30.06 12.84
CA SER A 549 -3.30 30.62 12.07
C SER A 549 -3.72 31.81 11.20
N VAL A 550 -4.86 31.67 10.54
CA VAL A 550 -5.45 32.71 9.69
C VAL A 550 -6.92 32.88 10.08
N VAL A 551 -7.34 34.11 10.33
CA VAL A 551 -8.72 34.45 10.64
C VAL A 551 -9.23 35.41 9.56
N ASP A 552 -10.16 34.95 8.74
CA ASP A 552 -10.75 35.77 7.68
C ASP A 552 -12.03 36.47 8.19
N GLN A 553 -11.93 37.77 8.40
CA GLN A 553 -13.02 38.63 8.87
C GLN A 553 -13.73 39.40 7.73
N ARG A 554 -13.31 39.21 6.47
CA ARG A 554 -13.87 39.92 5.32
C ARG A 554 -15.32 39.55 5.02
N SER A 555 -15.75 38.34 5.38
CA SER A 555 -17.11 37.82 5.16
C SER A 555 -18.13 38.25 6.21
N ILE A 556 -17.69 38.73 7.37
CA ILE A 556 -18.59 39.14 8.47
C ILE A 556 -19.31 40.48 8.15
N SER A 557 -18.76 41.30 7.26
CA SER A 557 -19.37 42.58 6.85
C SER A 557 -20.48 42.44 5.79
N LYS A 558 -20.72 41.27 5.21
CA LYS A 558 -21.78 41.04 4.21
C LYS A 558 -23.14 40.61 4.78
N GLY A 559 -23.25 40.47 6.11
CA GLY A 559 -24.48 40.03 6.79
C GLY A 559 -25.22 41.11 7.61
N ALA A 560 -24.80 42.39 7.52
CA ALA A 560 -25.43 43.50 8.19
C ALA A 560 -25.77 44.61 7.18
N SER A 561 -26.73 44.31 6.29
CA SER A 561 -27.49 45.34 5.53
C SER A 561 -28.85 44.75 5.18
#